data_58c2c6c1b3978da2f24bdb29c865ca3d
#
_entry.id   58c2c6c1b3978da2f24bdb29c865ca3d
#
_cell.length_a   1.000
_cell.length_b   1.000
_cell.length_c   1.000
_cell.angle_alpha   90.00
_cell.angle_beta   90.00
_cell.angle_gamma   90.00
#
_symmetry.space_group_name_H-M   'P 1'
#
loop_
_entity.id
_entity.type
_entity.pdbx_description
1 polymer ?
#
loop_
_entity_poly.entity_id
_entity_poly.type
_entity_poly.pdbx_seq_one_letter_code
_entity_poly.pdbx_strand_id
1 'polypeptide(L)'
;MAAGGKAMPSSAGLTKEERKVIFASSLGTIFEWYDFYLYGSLASIIGKQFFIGDPTTSFIFALLTFAAGFIVRPFGALVFGRLGDLVGRKYTFLITILIMGGSTFIVGLLPGHASIGIAAPIILVSLRILQGLALGGEYGGAATYVAEHAPEGKRGFFTSWIQTTATLGLFLS
;
A
#
# COMPACT_ATOMS: atom_id res chain seq x y z
N MET A 1 7.95 -55.19 4.20
CA MET A 1 7.59 -53.82 4.62
C MET A 1 8.37 -52.86 3.75
N ALA A 2 7.74 -52.35 2.67
CA ALA A 2 8.37 -51.40 1.77
C ALA A 2 7.91 -50.00 2.16
N ALA A 3 8.83 -49.17 2.64
CA ALA A 3 8.59 -47.75 2.90
C ALA A 3 8.39 -47.02 1.57
N GLY A 4 7.17 -46.61 1.31
CA GLY A 4 6.84 -45.77 0.17
C GLY A 4 7.50 -44.39 0.34
N GLY A 5 8.62 -44.19 -0.34
CA GLY A 5 9.23 -42.87 -0.51
C GLY A 5 8.28 -41.98 -1.25
N LYS A 6 7.69 -40.97 -0.58
CA LYS A 6 7.05 -39.86 -1.25
C LYS A 6 8.11 -39.15 -2.09
N ALA A 7 8.00 -39.29 -3.39
CA ALA A 7 8.80 -38.49 -4.33
C ALA A 7 8.63 -37.00 -3.99
N MET A 8 9.74 -36.32 -3.72
CA MET A 8 9.76 -34.88 -3.59
C MET A 8 9.26 -34.27 -4.91
N PRO A 9 8.35 -33.31 -4.88
CA PRO A 9 7.96 -32.62 -6.10
C PRO A 9 9.19 -31.91 -6.65
N SER A 10 9.52 -32.23 -7.90
CA SER A 10 10.58 -31.61 -8.69
C SER A 10 10.45 -30.10 -8.65
N SER A 11 11.55 -29.39 -8.80
CA SER A 11 11.70 -27.93 -8.92
C SER A 11 10.88 -27.39 -10.11
N ALA A 12 9.57 -27.46 -10.03
CA ALA A 12 8.67 -26.81 -10.97
C ALA A 12 8.82 -25.29 -10.77
N GLY A 13 9.36 -24.62 -11.79
CA GLY A 13 9.40 -23.17 -11.83
C GLY A 13 7.98 -22.61 -11.67
N LEU A 14 7.88 -21.39 -11.13
CA LEU A 14 6.62 -20.66 -10.94
C LEU A 14 5.72 -20.79 -12.17
N THR A 15 4.46 -21.11 -11.96
CA THR A 15 3.45 -21.14 -13.02
C THR A 15 3.24 -19.75 -13.62
N LYS A 16 2.72 -19.67 -14.83
CA LYS A 16 2.45 -18.36 -15.47
C LYS A 16 1.50 -17.48 -14.64
N GLU A 17 0.58 -18.10 -13.91
CA GLU A 17 -0.37 -17.39 -13.04
C GLU A 17 0.32 -16.85 -11.78
N GLU A 18 1.14 -17.65 -11.12
CA GLU A 18 1.92 -17.21 -9.97
C GLU A 18 2.86 -16.06 -10.32
N ARG A 19 3.51 -16.10 -11.48
CA ARG A 19 4.35 -15.01 -11.97
C ARG A 19 3.55 -13.73 -12.21
N LYS A 20 2.35 -13.80 -12.77
CA LYS A 20 1.47 -12.63 -12.96
C LYS A 20 1.03 -12.02 -11.64
N VAL A 21 0.69 -12.85 -10.66
CA VAL A 21 0.26 -12.37 -9.33
C VAL A 21 1.40 -11.71 -8.60
N ILE A 22 2.60 -12.32 -8.58
CA ILE A 22 3.80 -11.73 -7.97
C ILE A 22 4.13 -10.39 -8.64
N PHE A 23 4.07 -10.33 -9.97
CA PHE A 23 4.34 -9.10 -10.71
C PHE A 23 3.30 -8.00 -10.40
N ALA A 24 2.01 -8.33 -10.40
CA ALA A 24 0.94 -7.38 -10.08
C ALA A 24 1.04 -6.86 -8.64
N SER A 25 1.31 -7.74 -7.67
CA SER A 25 1.54 -7.35 -6.27
C SER A 25 2.77 -6.46 -6.13
N SER A 26 3.85 -6.78 -6.85
CA SER A 26 5.07 -5.97 -6.84
C SER A 26 4.84 -4.57 -7.41
N LEU A 27 4.09 -4.44 -8.50
CA LEU A 27 3.71 -3.14 -9.06
C LEU A 27 2.85 -2.34 -8.09
N GLY A 28 1.86 -2.97 -7.46
CA GLY A 28 1.03 -2.32 -6.43
C GLY A 28 1.90 -1.71 -5.33
N THR A 29 2.82 -2.50 -4.78
CA THR A 29 3.73 -2.07 -3.71
C THR A 29 4.67 -0.94 -4.17
N ILE A 30 5.14 -0.93 -5.44
CA ILE A 30 5.95 0.17 -5.97
C ILE A 30 5.15 1.48 -5.97
N PHE A 31 3.91 1.48 -6.49
CA PHE A 31 3.06 2.66 -6.52
C PHE A 31 2.71 3.17 -5.13
N GLU A 32 2.49 2.25 -4.19
CA GLU A 32 2.24 2.53 -2.79
C GLU A 32 3.38 3.32 -2.15
N TRP A 33 4.60 2.81 -2.27
CA TRP A 33 5.78 3.46 -1.72
C TRP A 33 6.14 4.74 -2.47
N TYR A 34 5.91 4.78 -3.77
CA TYR A 34 6.05 5.99 -4.57
C TYR A 34 5.14 7.12 -4.06
N ASP A 35 3.82 6.87 -3.90
CA ASP A 35 2.87 7.86 -3.36
C ASP A 35 3.28 8.32 -1.96
N PHE A 36 3.77 7.39 -1.17
CA PHE A 36 4.25 7.65 0.17
C PHE A 36 5.45 8.63 0.19
N TYR A 37 6.50 8.35 -0.55
CA TYR A 37 7.69 9.20 -0.61
C TYR A 37 7.40 10.51 -1.32
N LEU A 38 6.60 10.49 -2.37
CA LEU A 38 6.18 11.68 -3.10
C LEU A 38 5.44 12.66 -2.19
N TYR A 39 4.55 12.16 -1.33
CA TYR A 39 3.85 13.03 -0.38
C TYR A 39 4.83 13.70 0.60
N GLY A 40 5.80 12.97 1.12
CA GLY A 40 6.85 13.51 1.98
C GLY A 40 7.65 14.62 1.26
N SER A 41 8.05 14.37 0.03
CA SER A 41 8.79 15.33 -0.81
C SER A 41 7.95 16.58 -1.12
N LEU A 42 6.66 16.42 -1.32
CA LEU A 42 5.71 17.50 -1.63
C LEU A 42 5.07 18.14 -0.39
N ALA A 43 5.41 17.70 0.83
CA ALA A 43 4.76 18.15 2.06
C ALA A 43 4.75 19.69 2.22
N SER A 44 5.82 20.37 1.80
CA SER A 44 5.89 21.84 1.82
C SER A 44 4.88 22.49 0.85
N ILE A 45 4.69 21.91 -0.33
CA ILE A 45 3.76 22.41 -1.33
C ILE A 45 2.33 22.13 -0.87
N ILE A 46 2.06 20.91 -0.42
CA ILE A 46 0.77 20.48 0.14
C ILE A 46 0.38 21.37 1.33
N GLY A 47 1.34 21.64 2.22
CA GLY A 47 1.14 22.53 3.36
C GLY A 47 0.61 23.90 2.93
N LYS A 48 1.28 24.54 1.98
CA LYS A 48 0.91 25.88 1.47
C LYS A 48 -0.43 25.88 0.73
N GLN A 49 -0.77 24.78 0.06
CA GLN A 49 -1.99 24.72 -0.77
C GLN A 49 -3.25 24.40 0.03
N PHE A 50 -3.13 23.57 1.06
CA PHE A 50 -4.29 23.02 1.78
C PHE A 50 -4.47 23.57 3.20
N PHE A 51 -3.41 24.08 3.83
CA PHE A 51 -3.46 24.55 5.21
C PHE A 51 -3.24 26.05 5.30
N ILE A 52 -3.86 26.68 6.31
CA ILE A 52 -3.69 28.10 6.63
C ILE A 52 -2.66 28.22 7.76
N GLY A 53 -1.79 29.21 7.62
CA GLY A 53 -0.80 29.56 8.66
C GLY A 53 0.51 30.01 8.05
N ASP A 54 1.48 30.20 8.90
CA ASP A 54 2.85 30.42 8.47
C ASP A 54 3.41 29.15 7.81
N PRO A 55 4.47 29.26 6.98
CA PRO A 55 5.01 28.12 6.24
C PRO A 55 5.39 26.93 7.09
N THR A 56 5.89 27.18 8.33
CA THR A 56 6.29 26.13 9.26
C THR A 56 5.08 25.37 9.82
N THR A 57 4.05 26.08 10.23
CA THR A 57 2.81 25.48 10.76
C THR A 57 2.10 24.67 9.67
N SER A 58 1.98 25.21 8.47
CA SER A 58 1.38 24.51 7.33
C SER A 58 2.14 23.24 6.95
N PHE A 59 3.45 23.26 6.99
CA PHE A 59 4.31 22.09 6.78
C PHE A 59 4.10 21.04 7.87
N ILE A 60 4.02 21.44 9.14
CA ILE A 60 3.75 20.52 10.26
C ILE A 60 2.38 19.86 10.09
N PHE A 61 1.33 20.61 9.70
CA PHE A 61 0.01 20.01 9.45
C PHE A 61 0.02 19.01 8.28
N ALA A 62 0.78 19.28 7.23
CA ALA A 62 0.96 18.31 6.14
C ALA A 62 1.64 17.02 6.65
N LEU A 63 2.68 17.12 7.48
CA LEU A 63 3.33 15.96 8.09
C LEU A 63 2.41 15.22 9.09
N LEU A 64 1.60 15.93 9.86
CA LEU A 64 0.62 15.29 10.75
C LEU A 64 -0.45 14.54 9.97
N THR A 65 -0.89 15.09 8.85
CA THR A 65 -1.82 14.40 7.91
C THR A 65 -1.20 13.11 7.38
N PHE A 66 0.07 13.15 7.04
CA PHE A 66 0.83 11.98 6.64
C PHE A 66 0.94 10.94 7.77
N ALA A 67 1.28 11.38 8.99
CA ALA A 67 1.35 10.52 10.17
C ALA A 67 -0.01 9.88 10.50
N ALA A 68 -1.12 10.60 10.33
CA ALA A 68 -2.47 10.06 10.53
C ALA A 68 -2.74 8.83 9.64
N GLY A 69 -2.29 8.86 8.38
CA GLY A 69 -2.36 7.71 7.48
C GLY A 69 -1.60 6.49 8.00
N PHE A 70 -0.50 6.67 8.71
CA PHE A 70 0.26 5.57 9.34
C PHE A 70 -0.44 4.99 10.56
N ILE A 71 -0.96 5.85 11.42
CA ILE A 71 -1.60 5.45 12.68
C ILE A 71 -2.81 4.56 12.42
N VAL A 72 -3.49 4.75 11.31
CA VAL A 72 -4.67 3.94 10.96
C VAL A 72 -4.34 2.61 10.27
N ARG A 73 -3.10 2.37 9.83
CA ARG A 73 -2.70 1.10 9.15
C ARG A 73 -2.99 -0.16 9.95
N PRO A 74 -2.71 -0.25 11.26
CA PRO A 74 -3.05 -1.43 12.05
C PRO A 74 -4.55 -1.74 12.04
N PHE A 75 -5.40 -0.71 12.06
CA PHE A 75 -6.85 -0.87 11.96
C PHE A 75 -7.26 -1.36 10.57
N GLY A 76 -6.60 -0.86 9.52
CA GLY A 76 -6.75 -1.33 8.16
C GLY A 76 -6.41 -2.82 8.03
N ALA A 77 -5.32 -3.27 8.65
CA ALA A 77 -4.95 -4.69 8.68
C ALA A 77 -6.04 -5.56 9.32
N LEU A 78 -6.67 -5.11 10.41
CA LEU A 78 -7.77 -5.83 11.06
C LEU A 78 -9.02 -5.88 10.16
N VAL A 79 -9.42 -4.75 9.58
CA VAL A 79 -10.63 -4.64 8.75
C VAL A 79 -10.47 -5.43 7.46
N PHE A 80 -9.42 -5.16 6.69
CA PHE A 80 -9.22 -5.79 5.39
C PHE A 80 -8.68 -7.22 5.50
N GLY A 81 -7.96 -7.55 6.59
CA GLY A 81 -7.60 -8.93 6.90
C GLY A 81 -8.84 -9.79 7.08
N ARG A 82 -9.77 -9.35 7.94
CA ARG A 82 -11.03 -10.05 8.16
C ARG A 82 -11.92 -10.09 6.90
N LEU A 83 -11.95 -9.02 6.12
CA LEU A 83 -12.66 -8.98 4.85
C LEU A 83 -12.06 -10.00 3.86
N GLY A 84 -10.74 -10.12 3.82
CA GLY A 84 -10.02 -11.09 2.98
C GLY A 84 -10.35 -12.54 3.32
N ASP A 85 -10.54 -12.84 4.60
CA ASP A 85 -10.95 -14.17 5.05
C ASP A 85 -12.42 -14.49 4.71
N LEU A 86 -13.30 -13.47 4.70
CA LEU A 86 -14.75 -13.63 4.43
C LEU A 86 -15.07 -13.66 2.93
N VAL A 87 -14.51 -12.76 2.15
CA VAL A 87 -14.87 -12.52 0.74
C VAL A 87 -13.83 -13.09 -0.23
N GLY A 88 -12.64 -13.37 0.28
CA GLY A 88 -11.50 -13.87 -0.49
C GLY A 88 -10.44 -12.79 -0.74
N ARG A 89 -9.19 -13.19 -0.61
CA ARG A 89 -8.00 -12.31 -0.67
C ARG A 89 -7.90 -11.54 -1.99
N LYS A 90 -8.29 -12.15 -3.12
CA LYS A 90 -8.28 -11.51 -4.44
C LYS A 90 -9.20 -10.28 -4.51
N TYR A 91 -10.41 -10.40 -4.01
CA TYR A 91 -11.39 -9.31 -4.04
C TYR A 91 -10.98 -8.19 -3.08
N THR A 92 -10.50 -8.53 -1.90
CA THR A 92 -10.00 -7.55 -0.92
C THR A 92 -8.84 -6.75 -1.50
N PHE A 93 -7.89 -7.41 -2.15
CA PHE A 93 -6.77 -6.77 -2.85
C PHE A 93 -7.23 -5.78 -3.94
N LEU A 94 -8.21 -6.17 -4.76
CA LEU A 94 -8.78 -5.26 -5.77
C LEU A 94 -9.46 -4.04 -5.13
N ILE A 95 -10.17 -4.23 -4.02
CA ILE A 95 -10.84 -3.15 -3.29
C ILE A 95 -9.79 -2.19 -2.71
N THR A 96 -8.73 -2.69 -2.09
CA THR A 96 -7.66 -1.85 -1.50
C THR A 96 -6.95 -1.02 -2.57
N ILE A 97 -6.60 -1.61 -3.71
CA ILE A 97 -6.01 -0.88 -4.84
C ILE A 97 -6.96 0.20 -5.38
N LEU A 98 -8.25 -0.10 -5.53
CA LEU A 98 -9.24 0.87 -6.01
C LEU A 98 -9.41 2.04 -5.02
N ILE A 99 -9.45 1.76 -3.73
CA ILE A 99 -9.53 2.80 -2.69
C ILE A 99 -8.26 3.67 -2.73
N MET A 100 -7.10 3.05 -2.79
CA MET A 100 -5.82 3.77 -2.82
C MET A 100 -5.69 4.62 -4.08
N GLY A 101 -5.83 4.04 -5.27
CA GLY A 101 -5.72 4.75 -6.53
C GLY A 101 -6.79 5.83 -6.69
N GLY A 102 -8.05 5.54 -6.30
CA GLY A 102 -9.15 6.50 -6.30
C GLY A 102 -8.89 7.67 -5.35
N SER A 103 -8.41 7.40 -4.14
CA SER A 103 -8.06 8.47 -3.18
C SER A 103 -6.92 9.34 -3.69
N THR A 104 -5.86 8.74 -4.24
CA THR A 104 -4.73 9.48 -4.84
C THR A 104 -5.20 10.35 -6.01
N PHE A 105 -6.06 9.81 -6.88
CA PHE A 105 -6.64 10.57 -7.99
C PHE A 105 -7.47 11.76 -7.50
N ILE A 106 -8.31 11.57 -6.48
CA ILE A 106 -9.14 12.65 -5.90
C ILE A 106 -8.24 13.70 -5.25
N VAL A 107 -7.17 13.32 -4.54
CA VAL A 107 -6.20 14.28 -3.99
C VAL A 107 -5.58 15.14 -5.08
N GLY A 108 -5.26 14.55 -6.24
CA GLY A 108 -4.72 15.28 -7.40
C GLY A 108 -5.68 16.28 -8.01
N LEU A 109 -7.00 16.05 -7.90
CA LEU A 109 -8.05 16.95 -8.37
C LEU A 109 -8.56 17.92 -7.31
N LEU A 110 -8.16 17.74 -6.04
CA LEU A 110 -8.71 18.49 -4.92
C LEU A 110 -8.33 19.97 -5.01
N PRO A 111 -9.30 20.90 -5.04
CA PRO A 111 -9.03 22.32 -4.99
C PRO A 111 -8.35 22.71 -3.68
N GLY A 112 -7.42 23.67 -3.75
CA GLY A 112 -6.74 24.17 -2.57
C GLY A 112 -7.66 24.95 -1.63
N HIS A 113 -7.11 25.28 -0.44
CA HIS A 113 -7.81 26.06 0.59
C HIS A 113 -8.38 27.38 0.04
N ALA A 114 -7.70 28.05 -0.89
CA ALA A 114 -8.15 29.31 -1.49
C ALA A 114 -9.51 29.19 -2.21
N SER A 115 -9.87 27.99 -2.69
CA SER A 115 -11.10 27.75 -3.46
C SER A 115 -12.24 27.23 -2.60
N ILE A 116 -12.00 26.27 -1.72
CA ILE A 116 -13.04 25.59 -0.93
C ILE A 116 -12.85 25.73 0.59
N GLY A 117 -11.94 26.61 1.02
CA GLY A 117 -11.75 26.92 2.43
C GLY A 117 -11.36 25.69 3.26
N ILE A 118 -11.90 25.60 4.47
CA ILE A 118 -11.60 24.53 5.44
C ILE A 118 -12.00 23.13 4.98
N ALA A 119 -12.84 23.02 3.96
CA ALA A 119 -13.18 21.71 3.38
C ALA A 119 -11.96 21.04 2.73
N ALA A 120 -11.01 21.80 2.20
CA ALA A 120 -9.80 21.26 1.56
C ALA A 120 -8.97 20.40 2.50
N PRO A 121 -8.52 20.88 3.67
CA PRO A 121 -7.75 20.05 4.59
C PRO A 121 -8.58 18.89 5.17
N ILE A 122 -9.87 19.06 5.42
CA ILE A 122 -10.72 17.98 5.94
C ILE A 122 -10.80 16.83 4.93
N ILE A 123 -11.04 17.12 3.66
CA ILE A 123 -11.09 16.11 2.59
C ILE A 123 -9.71 15.45 2.45
N LEU A 124 -8.63 16.23 2.43
CA LEU A 124 -7.27 15.70 2.31
C LEU A 124 -6.94 14.71 3.44
N VAL A 125 -7.21 15.09 4.69
CA VAL A 125 -6.99 14.22 5.85
C VAL A 125 -7.84 12.95 5.76
N SER A 126 -9.11 13.08 5.37
CA SER A 126 -10.03 11.94 5.22
C SER A 126 -9.54 10.96 4.15
N LEU A 127 -9.07 11.47 3.00
CA LEU A 127 -8.50 10.65 1.94
C LEU A 127 -7.20 9.97 2.38
N ARG A 128 -6.34 10.64 3.15
CA ARG A 128 -5.12 10.05 3.71
C ARG A 128 -5.40 8.95 4.74
N ILE A 129 -6.41 9.13 5.57
CA ILE A 129 -6.88 8.08 6.48
C ILE A 129 -7.38 6.87 5.69
N LEU A 130 -8.17 7.10 4.65
CA LEU A 130 -8.71 6.05 3.79
C LEU A 130 -7.60 5.27 3.06
N GLN A 131 -6.60 5.97 2.52
CA GLN A 131 -5.39 5.36 1.95
C GLN A 131 -4.63 4.53 2.99
N GLY A 132 -4.43 5.08 4.19
CA GLY A 132 -3.74 4.37 5.27
C GLY A 132 -4.46 3.08 5.70
N LEU A 133 -5.79 3.10 5.76
CA LEU A 133 -6.60 1.90 6.03
C LEU A 133 -6.43 0.85 4.92
N ALA A 134 -6.51 1.25 3.65
CA ALA A 134 -6.34 0.34 2.51
C ALA A 134 -4.96 -0.33 2.52
N LEU A 135 -3.91 0.46 2.73
CA LEU A 135 -2.52 0.03 2.83
C LEU A 135 -2.27 -0.98 3.95
N GLY A 136 -2.88 -0.78 5.11
CA GLY A 136 -2.72 -1.69 6.25
C GLY A 136 -3.16 -3.12 5.93
N GLY A 137 -4.18 -3.29 5.08
CA GLY A 137 -4.66 -4.61 4.68
C GLY A 137 -3.82 -5.30 3.60
N GLU A 138 -3.14 -4.52 2.76
CA GLU A 138 -2.45 -5.03 1.57
C GLU A 138 -1.10 -5.67 1.89
N TYR A 139 -0.26 -5.01 2.67
CA TYR A 139 1.11 -5.46 2.93
C TYR A 139 1.17 -6.84 3.62
N GLY A 140 0.36 -7.04 4.64
CA GLY A 140 0.26 -8.34 5.33
C GLY A 140 -0.26 -9.45 4.42
N GLY A 141 -1.26 -9.13 3.60
CA GLY A 141 -1.87 -10.04 2.63
C GLY A 141 -0.89 -10.46 1.54
N ALA A 142 -0.16 -9.52 0.94
CA ALA A 142 0.82 -9.78 -0.11
C ALA A 142 1.99 -10.63 0.39
N ALA A 143 2.56 -10.30 1.56
CA ALA A 143 3.66 -11.04 2.15
C ALA A 143 3.27 -12.49 2.50
N THR A 144 2.08 -12.68 3.10
CA THR A 144 1.55 -14.01 3.43
C THR A 144 1.26 -14.81 2.16
N TYR A 145 0.63 -14.19 1.16
CA TYR A 145 0.31 -14.85 -0.11
C TYR A 145 1.58 -15.35 -0.82
N VAL A 146 2.61 -14.51 -0.92
CA VAL A 146 3.89 -14.91 -1.52
C VAL A 146 4.57 -16.00 -0.71
N ALA A 147 4.55 -15.93 0.64
CA ALA A 147 5.13 -16.95 1.50
C ALA A 147 4.43 -18.31 1.37
N GLU A 148 3.11 -18.32 1.18
CA GLU A 148 2.32 -19.56 1.01
C GLU A 148 2.55 -20.23 -0.35
N HIS A 149 2.77 -19.44 -1.42
CA HIS A 149 2.95 -19.94 -2.79
C HIS A 149 4.43 -20.09 -3.21
N ALA A 150 5.36 -19.61 -2.37
CA ALA A 150 6.79 -19.77 -2.64
C ALA A 150 7.24 -21.22 -2.43
N PRO A 151 8.14 -21.75 -3.29
CA PRO A 151 8.72 -23.07 -3.14
C PRO A 151 9.42 -23.23 -1.78
N GLU A 152 9.34 -24.42 -1.18
CA GLU A 152 10.03 -24.72 0.06
C GLU A 152 11.53 -24.43 -0.07
N GLY A 153 12.09 -23.76 0.94
CA GLY A 153 13.50 -23.30 0.96
C GLY A 153 13.79 -22.00 0.22
N LYS A 154 12.83 -21.42 -0.55
CA LYS A 154 12.99 -20.13 -1.25
C LYS A 154 12.04 -19.04 -0.78
N ARG A 155 11.27 -19.29 0.28
CA ARG A 155 10.31 -18.34 0.82
C ARG A 155 10.95 -16.97 1.13
N GLY A 156 12.09 -16.95 1.78
CA GLY A 156 12.82 -15.71 2.07
C GLY A 156 13.23 -14.93 0.81
N PHE A 157 13.63 -15.59 -0.25
CA PHE A 157 13.99 -14.95 -1.51
C PHE A 157 12.78 -14.28 -2.17
N PHE A 158 11.63 -14.95 -2.21
CA PHE A 158 10.43 -14.36 -2.83
C PHE A 158 9.79 -13.27 -1.98
N THR A 159 9.83 -13.37 -0.64
CA THR A 159 9.35 -12.29 0.23
C THR A 159 10.29 -11.09 0.24
N SER A 160 11.61 -11.28 0.11
CA SER A 160 12.56 -10.16 -0.01
C SER A 160 12.36 -9.36 -1.30
N TRP A 161 11.82 -9.97 -2.36
CA TRP A 161 11.49 -9.27 -3.59
C TRP A 161 10.45 -8.16 -3.38
N ILE A 162 9.49 -8.36 -2.48
CA ILE A 162 8.52 -7.33 -2.07
C ILE A 162 9.25 -6.13 -1.44
N GLN A 163 10.26 -6.38 -0.62
CA GLN A 163 11.03 -5.31 0.01
C GLN A 163 11.86 -4.51 -1.01
N THR A 164 12.35 -5.15 -2.06
CA THR A 164 13.06 -4.47 -3.15
C THR A 164 12.15 -3.48 -3.89
N THR A 165 10.86 -3.78 -4.02
CA THR A 165 9.89 -2.89 -4.66
C THR A 165 9.66 -1.59 -3.88
N ALA A 166 9.74 -1.64 -2.55
CA ALA A 166 9.68 -0.44 -1.71
C ALA A 166 10.85 0.53 -2.02
N THR A 167 12.05 -0.02 -2.17
CA THR A 167 13.23 0.77 -2.54
C THR A 167 13.10 1.37 -3.95
N LEU A 168 12.53 0.62 -4.91
CA LEU A 168 12.23 1.15 -6.24
C LEU A 168 11.24 2.31 -6.20
N GLY A 169 10.20 2.23 -5.35
CA GLY A 169 9.26 3.33 -5.13
C GLY A 169 9.96 4.60 -4.65
N LEU A 170 10.96 4.48 -3.77
CA LEU A 170 11.77 5.61 -3.32
C LEU A 170 12.58 6.24 -4.46
N PHE A 171 13.20 5.43 -5.31
CA PHE A 171 14.00 5.94 -6.44
C PHE A 171 13.18 6.62 -7.52
N LEU A 172 11.90 6.29 -7.63
CA LEU A 172 10.99 6.88 -8.62
C LEU A 172 10.31 8.17 -8.13
N SER A 173 10.31 8.44 -6.83
CA SER A 173 9.69 9.62 -6.22
C SER A 173 10.61 10.84 -6.22
#